data_809d354b30e55aef1d70bca0fbd52d41
#
_entry.id   809d354b30e55aef1d70bca0fbd52d41
#
_cell.length_a   1.000
_cell.length_b   1.000
_cell.length_c   1.000
_cell.angle_alpha   90.00
_cell.angle_beta   90.00
_cell.angle_gamma   90.00
#
_symmetry.space_group_name_H-M   'P 1'
#
loop_
_entity.id
_entity.type
_entity.pdbx_description
1 polymer ?
#
loop_
_entity_poly.entity_id
_entity_poly.type
_entity_poly.pdbx_seq_one_letter_code
_entity_poly.pdbx_strand_id
1 'polypeptide(L)'
;NEHFEKGTFPLEIATKLGELGFMGSALPEESGGAGVSNVAYGLILHELERGDSGLRSFASVQGSLVMYPIHSYGSNEQKKKWLPGLGAGELIGCFGLTESNFGSNPGGMATSAKKDGDDWIINGSKMWITNGSLADVALVWAKDESGVIRGFLLEKGMDGFTSNDIHGKLSLRASVTSELSMVDVRVPDSSRLPDIEGLKGPLSCLTQARYGIAWGMVGAAIDCYQTALDYSLERKQFSKPIAGYQLTQAKFAEMITQITMAQLTVYQLGRLKDSGKMRFDQVSLAKRNHCQMARDVARTCREIL
;
A
#
# COMPACT_ATOMS: atom_id res chain seq x y z
N ASN A 1 8.40 1.32 17.55
CA ASN A 1 8.48 2.73 18.01
C ASN A 1 9.78 3.42 17.55
N GLU A 2 10.95 2.80 17.67
CA GLU A 2 12.25 3.42 17.34
C GLU A 2 12.30 3.94 15.89
N HIS A 3 11.91 3.13 14.91
CA HIS A 3 11.89 3.53 13.50
C HIS A 3 10.87 4.63 13.21
N PHE A 4 9.72 4.61 13.89
CA PHE A 4 8.73 5.67 13.78
C PHE A 4 9.31 7.01 14.31
N GLU A 5 9.94 7.01 15.48
CA GLU A 5 10.55 8.21 16.07
C GLU A 5 11.68 8.77 15.20
N LYS A 6 12.52 7.89 14.65
CA LYS A 6 13.63 8.27 13.77
C LYS A 6 13.20 8.59 12.33
N GLY A 7 11.99 8.21 11.90
CA GLY A 7 11.54 8.34 10.52
C GLY A 7 12.31 7.43 9.55
N THR A 8 12.68 6.22 10.00
CA THR A 8 13.44 5.23 9.22
C THR A 8 12.60 3.95 9.03
N PHE A 9 12.97 3.13 8.05
CA PHE A 9 12.34 1.82 7.81
C PHE A 9 13.35 0.70 8.14
N PRO A 10 12.93 -0.35 8.88
CA PRO A 10 13.80 -1.50 9.18
C PRO A 10 13.90 -2.43 7.96
N LEU A 11 14.84 -2.15 7.06
CA LEU A 11 14.95 -2.82 5.75
C LEU A 11 15.12 -4.34 5.88
N GLU A 12 15.78 -4.81 6.94
CA GLU A 12 15.95 -6.23 7.25
C GLU A 12 14.63 -6.99 7.46
N ILE A 13 13.51 -6.27 7.66
CA ILE A 13 12.20 -6.91 7.79
C ILE A 13 11.64 -7.38 6.44
N ALA A 14 12.12 -6.82 5.32
CA ALA A 14 11.65 -7.18 3.99
C ALA A 14 11.82 -8.67 3.70
N THR A 15 13.04 -9.21 3.90
CA THR A 15 13.32 -10.62 3.71
C THR A 15 12.52 -11.51 4.67
N LYS A 16 12.36 -11.09 5.93
CA LYS A 16 11.52 -11.81 6.91
C LYS A 16 10.05 -11.88 6.48
N LEU A 17 9.51 -10.80 5.93
CA LEU A 17 8.14 -10.80 5.38
C LEU A 17 8.03 -11.69 4.13
N GLY A 18 9.09 -11.75 3.31
CA GLY A 18 9.21 -12.69 2.19
C GLY A 18 9.21 -14.15 2.66
N GLU A 19 10.05 -14.52 3.63
CA GLU A 19 10.11 -15.85 4.23
C GLU A 19 8.77 -16.31 4.81
N LEU A 20 7.98 -15.39 5.35
CA LEU A 20 6.62 -15.65 5.84
C LEU A 20 5.56 -15.72 4.73
N GLY A 21 5.94 -15.47 3.46
CA GLY A 21 5.02 -15.42 2.34
C GLY A 21 4.06 -14.22 2.35
N PHE A 22 4.42 -13.12 3.02
CA PHE A 22 3.54 -11.95 3.16
C PHE A 22 3.65 -10.98 1.97
N MET A 23 4.71 -11.09 1.17
CA MET A 23 4.90 -10.29 -0.03
C MET A 23 4.07 -10.86 -1.20
N GLY A 24 3.04 -10.14 -1.62
CA GLY A 24 2.17 -10.60 -2.69
C GLY A 24 1.42 -11.91 -2.39
N SER A 25 1.12 -12.18 -1.12
CA SER A 25 0.64 -13.47 -0.62
C SER A 25 -0.58 -14.07 -1.35
N ALA A 26 -1.46 -13.23 -1.93
CA ALA A 26 -2.60 -13.69 -2.72
C ALA A 26 -2.26 -14.01 -4.19
N LEU A 27 -1.03 -13.75 -4.66
CA LEU A 27 -0.58 -14.17 -5.97
C LEU A 27 -0.24 -15.67 -5.96
N PRO A 28 -0.36 -16.36 -7.12
CA PRO A 28 0.02 -17.76 -7.24
C PRO A 28 1.51 -18.01 -6.86
N GLU A 29 1.83 -19.22 -6.41
CA GLU A 29 3.19 -19.60 -6.00
C GLU A 29 4.18 -19.45 -7.17
N GLU A 30 3.80 -19.81 -8.39
CA GLU A 30 4.62 -19.63 -9.59
C GLU A 30 4.94 -18.16 -9.90
N SER A 31 4.24 -17.23 -9.27
CA SER A 31 4.45 -15.79 -9.35
C SER A 31 5.10 -15.20 -8.09
N GLY A 32 5.75 -16.05 -7.27
CA GLY A 32 6.41 -15.63 -6.04
C GLY A 32 5.45 -15.24 -4.90
N GLY A 33 4.16 -15.54 -5.03
CA GLY A 33 3.18 -15.39 -3.96
C GLY A 33 3.05 -16.66 -3.12
N ALA A 34 2.13 -16.66 -2.15
CA ALA A 34 1.82 -17.83 -1.32
C ALA A 34 0.47 -18.49 -1.67
N GLY A 35 -0.21 -18.05 -2.70
CA GLY A 35 -1.47 -18.64 -3.18
C GLY A 35 -2.63 -18.59 -2.17
N VAL A 36 -2.55 -17.74 -1.14
CA VAL A 36 -3.57 -17.71 -0.09
C VAL A 36 -4.86 -17.02 -0.55
N SER A 37 -5.97 -17.30 0.11
CA SER A 37 -7.24 -16.61 -0.15
C SER A 37 -7.12 -15.10 0.10
N ASN A 38 -7.97 -14.30 -0.54
CA ASN A 38 -7.97 -12.85 -0.31
C ASN A 38 -8.40 -12.51 1.13
N VAL A 39 -9.21 -13.35 1.79
CA VAL A 39 -9.50 -13.20 3.22
C VAL A 39 -8.21 -13.33 4.04
N ALA A 40 -7.40 -14.36 3.81
CA ALA A 40 -6.12 -14.54 4.50
C ALA A 40 -5.15 -13.39 4.21
N TYR A 41 -5.03 -12.94 2.95
CA TYR A 41 -4.27 -11.75 2.60
C TYR A 41 -4.76 -10.50 3.36
N GLY A 42 -6.08 -10.32 3.47
CA GLY A 42 -6.66 -9.24 4.26
C GLY A 42 -6.26 -9.30 5.74
N LEU A 43 -6.29 -10.49 6.35
CA LEU A 43 -5.86 -10.71 7.74
C LEU A 43 -4.37 -10.42 7.95
N ILE A 44 -3.51 -10.78 7.00
CA ILE A 44 -2.08 -10.42 7.03
C ILE A 44 -1.93 -8.90 7.10
N LEU A 45 -2.60 -8.16 6.22
CA LEU A 45 -2.52 -6.69 6.21
C LEU A 45 -3.15 -6.06 7.44
N HIS A 46 -4.20 -6.66 8.01
CA HIS A 46 -4.79 -6.28 9.28
C HIS A 46 -3.77 -6.36 10.42
N GLU A 47 -3.06 -7.49 10.56
CA GLU A 47 -2.08 -7.67 11.63
C GLU A 47 -0.82 -6.81 11.43
N LEU A 48 -0.36 -6.63 10.19
CA LEU A 48 0.75 -5.71 9.90
C LEU A 48 0.40 -4.26 10.29
N GLU A 49 -0.83 -3.82 10.03
CA GLU A 49 -1.29 -2.48 10.42
C GLU A 49 -1.39 -2.32 11.95
N ARG A 50 -1.76 -3.38 12.68
CA ARG A 50 -1.73 -3.38 14.16
C ARG A 50 -0.33 -3.14 14.69
N GLY A 51 0.69 -3.68 14.02
CA GLY A 51 2.07 -3.46 14.39
C GLY A 51 2.56 -2.06 14.03
N ASP A 52 2.43 -1.66 12.79
CA ASP A 52 2.76 -0.32 12.28
C ASP A 52 2.20 -0.11 10.87
N SER A 53 1.56 1.03 10.63
CA SER A 53 1.02 1.39 9.32
C SER A 53 2.08 1.44 8.21
N GLY A 54 3.35 1.69 8.55
CA GLY A 54 4.48 1.65 7.61
C GLY A 54 4.74 0.24 7.10
N LEU A 55 4.68 -0.77 7.97
CA LEU A 55 4.84 -2.19 7.60
C LEU A 55 3.73 -2.64 6.65
N ARG A 56 2.47 -2.33 6.99
CA ARG A 56 1.35 -2.65 6.10
C ARG A 56 1.50 -1.92 4.76
N SER A 57 1.90 -0.65 4.78
CA SER A 57 2.12 0.13 3.55
C SER A 57 3.18 -0.50 2.68
N PHE A 58 4.31 -0.91 3.26
CA PHE A 58 5.41 -1.60 2.57
C PHE A 58 4.91 -2.88 1.87
N ALA A 59 4.29 -3.80 2.62
CA ALA A 59 3.78 -5.06 2.06
C ALA A 59 2.69 -4.83 0.99
N SER A 60 1.82 -3.82 1.19
CA SER A 60 0.77 -3.48 0.24
C SER A 60 1.32 -2.88 -1.05
N VAL A 61 2.32 -2.01 -0.99
CA VAL A 61 2.98 -1.46 -2.20
C VAL A 61 3.66 -2.58 -2.97
N GLN A 62 4.44 -3.41 -2.29
CA GLN A 62 5.11 -4.55 -2.90
C GLN A 62 4.13 -5.47 -3.63
N GLY A 63 3.12 -5.98 -2.92
CA GLY A 63 2.18 -6.96 -3.47
C GLY A 63 1.16 -6.37 -4.45
N SER A 64 0.48 -5.26 -4.06
CA SER A 64 -0.66 -4.72 -4.79
C SER A 64 -0.29 -3.77 -5.93
N LEU A 65 0.81 -3.05 -5.80
CA LEU A 65 1.17 -1.97 -6.72
C LEU A 65 2.37 -2.31 -7.62
N VAL A 66 3.18 -3.32 -7.26
CA VAL A 66 4.33 -3.76 -8.03
C VAL A 66 4.15 -5.19 -8.53
N MET A 67 4.03 -6.18 -7.64
CA MET A 67 3.92 -7.58 -8.07
C MET A 67 2.62 -7.85 -8.85
N TYR A 68 1.48 -7.31 -8.39
CA TYR A 68 0.20 -7.48 -9.08
C TYR A 68 0.22 -7.00 -10.54
N PRO A 69 0.65 -5.76 -10.88
CA PRO A 69 0.70 -5.34 -12.27
C PRO A 69 1.74 -6.10 -13.11
N ILE A 70 2.88 -6.49 -12.56
CA ILE A 70 3.84 -7.35 -13.27
C ILE A 70 3.22 -8.72 -13.57
N HIS A 71 2.56 -9.35 -12.58
CA HIS A 71 1.85 -10.61 -12.77
C HIS A 71 0.73 -10.49 -13.81
N SER A 72 -0.08 -9.43 -13.74
CA SER A 72 -1.29 -9.28 -14.55
C SER A 72 -1.02 -8.78 -15.97
N TYR A 73 0.02 -7.98 -16.16
CA TYR A 73 0.25 -7.19 -17.37
C TYR A 73 1.68 -7.27 -17.93
N GLY A 74 2.57 -7.91 -17.21
CA GLY A 74 3.96 -8.08 -17.63
C GLY A 74 4.15 -9.23 -18.62
N SER A 75 5.21 -9.15 -19.41
CA SER A 75 5.66 -10.28 -20.24
C SER A 75 6.15 -11.44 -19.37
N ASN A 76 6.30 -12.62 -19.97
CA ASN A 76 6.86 -13.77 -19.26
C ASN A 76 8.29 -13.52 -18.77
N GLU A 77 9.09 -12.76 -19.50
CA GLU A 77 10.45 -12.37 -19.15
C GLU A 77 10.43 -11.43 -17.95
N GLN A 78 9.54 -10.43 -17.93
CA GLN A 78 9.36 -9.52 -16.81
C GLN A 78 8.93 -10.27 -15.55
N LYS A 79 7.96 -11.18 -15.66
CA LYS A 79 7.50 -12.02 -14.53
C LYS A 79 8.64 -12.86 -13.97
N LYS A 80 9.40 -13.56 -14.81
CA LYS A 80 10.56 -14.38 -14.40
C LYS A 80 11.67 -13.56 -13.76
N LYS A 81 11.92 -12.35 -14.29
CA LYS A 81 12.97 -11.46 -13.78
C LYS A 81 12.65 -10.91 -12.39
N TRP A 82 11.41 -10.47 -12.17
CA TRP A 82 11.08 -9.64 -11.01
C TRP A 82 10.33 -10.37 -9.90
N LEU A 83 9.32 -11.18 -10.24
CA LEU A 83 8.41 -11.70 -9.23
C LEU A 83 9.06 -12.56 -8.16
N PRO A 84 10.02 -13.48 -8.45
CA PRO A 84 10.64 -14.29 -7.42
C PRO A 84 11.37 -13.46 -6.35
N GLY A 85 12.24 -12.54 -6.78
CA GLY A 85 12.99 -11.68 -5.85
C GLY A 85 12.11 -10.70 -5.08
N LEU A 86 11.05 -10.17 -5.72
CA LEU A 86 10.05 -9.33 -5.05
C LEU A 86 9.25 -10.12 -4.01
N GLY A 87 8.87 -11.36 -4.32
CA GLY A 87 8.15 -12.25 -3.40
C GLY A 87 8.99 -12.70 -2.22
N ALA A 88 10.28 -12.96 -2.43
CA ALA A 88 11.24 -13.27 -1.38
C ALA A 88 11.62 -12.05 -0.51
N GLY A 89 11.25 -10.84 -0.91
CA GLY A 89 11.68 -9.61 -0.22
C GLY A 89 13.16 -9.28 -0.40
N GLU A 90 13.82 -9.92 -1.36
CA GLU A 90 15.21 -9.64 -1.78
C GLU A 90 15.30 -8.42 -2.67
N LEU A 91 14.24 -8.18 -3.47
CA LEU A 91 14.05 -6.99 -4.29
C LEU A 91 12.87 -6.19 -3.77
N ILE A 92 13.01 -4.87 -3.84
CA ILE A 92 11.97 -3.92 -3.43
C ILE A 92 11.45 -3.18 -4.66
N GLY A 93 10.12 -3.00 -4.69
CA GLY A 93 9.48 -2.21 -5.72
C GLY A 93 8.82 -0.94 -5.20
N CYS A 94 8.65 0.04 -6.10
CA CYS A 94 7.82 1.22 -5.85
C CYS A 94 6.88 1.50 -7.03
N PHE A 95 5.89 2.38 -6.79
CA PHE A 95 4.82 2.67 -7.73
C PHE A 95 4.71 4.18 -8.00
N GLY A 96 5.20 4.60 -9.14
CA GLY A 96 5.26 6.00 -9.58
C GLY A 96 4.04 6.40 -10.42
N LEU A 97 2.95 6.82 -9.77
CA LEU A 97 1.75 7.35 -10.44
C LEU A 97 1.56 8.84 -10.15
N THR A 98 1.49 9.20 -8.87
CA THR A 98 1.14 10.55 -8.41
C THR A 98 2.21 11.57 -8.77
N GLU A 99 1.80 12.76 -9.18
CA GLU A 99 2.65 13.92 -9.43
C GLU A 99 2.21 15.09 -8.54
N SER A 100 3.06 16.09 -8.34
CA SER A 100 2.78 17.25 -7.49
C SER A 100 1.47 17.95 -7.87
N ASN A 101 1.15 18.06 -9.16
CA ASN A 101 -0.05 18.71 -9.67
C ASN A 101 -1.18 17.72 -10.03
N PHE A 102 -0.90 16.41 -10.03
CA PHE A 102 -1.84 15.38 -10.49
C PHE A 102 -1.96 14.23 -9.47
N GLY A 103 -2.55 14.54 -8.31
CA GLY A 103 -2.90 13.56 -7.29
C GLY A 103 -4.25 12.90 -7.56
N SER A 104 -5.35 13.64 -7.36
CA SER A 104 -6.72 13.13 -7.56
C SER A 104 -7.09 12.90 -9.03
N ASN A 105 -6.38 13.55 -9.94
CA ASN A 105 -6.55 13.39 -11.38
C ASN A 105 -5.29 12.80 -12.04
N PRO A 106 -4.99 11.51 -11.88
CA PRO A 106 -3.80 10.90 -12.45
C PRO A 106 -3.82 10.88 -14.00
N GLY A 107 -4.99 10.98 -14.61
CA GLY A 107 -5.14 11.15 -16.06
C GLY A 107 -4.53 12.44 -16.62
N GLY A 108 -4.33 13.44 -15.75
CA GLY A 108 -3.68 14.70 -16.12
C GLY A 108 -2.15 14.65 -16.09
N MET A 109 -1.52 13.52 -15.70
CA MET A 109 -0.06 13.44 -15.51
C MET A 109 0.73 14.10 -16.62
N ALA A 110 1.84 14.73 -16.22
CA ALA A 110 2.77 15.40 -17.14
C ALA A 110 3.97 14.51 -17.52
N THR A 111 4.28 13.48 -16.73
CA THR A 111 5.34 12.52 -17.07
C THR A 111 5.08 11.93 -18.45
N SER A 112 6.06 12.04 -19.33
CA SER A 112 5.98 11.64 -20.74
C SER A 112 6.93 10.49 -21.06
N ALA A 113 6.54 9.68 -22.05
CA ALA A 113 7.37 8.65 -22.65
C ALA A 113 7.36 8.85 -24.17
N LYS A 114 8.50 9.19 -24.73
CA LYS A 114 8.65 9.40 -26.18
C LYS A 114 9.34 8.19 -26.79
N LYS A 115 8.78 7.67 -27.91
CA LYS A 115 9.40 6.58 -28.66
C LYS A 115 10.65 7.09 -29.40
N ASP A 116 11.76 6.34 -29.29
CA ASP A 116 13.02 6.62 -29.99
C ASP A 116 13.64 5.31 -30.48
N GLY A 117 13.35 4.96 -31.74
CA GLY A 117 13.67 3.65 -32.29
C GLY A 117 12.96 2.53 -31.56
N ASP A 118 13.71 1.56 -31.04
CA ASP A 118 13.19 0.45 -30.24
C ASP A 118 13.08 0.80 -28.74
N ASP A 119 13.56 1.99 -28.34
CA ASP A 119 13.58 2.46 -26.97
C ASP A 119 12.46 3.49 -26.68
N TRP A 120 12.35 3.87 -25.42
CA TRP A 120 11.54 4.98 -24.93
C TRP A 120 12.42 5.94 -24.11
N ILE A 121 12.16 7.23 -24.23
CA ILE A 121 12.77 8.29 -23.43
C ILE A 121 11.71 8.80 -22.46
N ILE A 122 11.96 8.66 -21.16
CA ILE A 122 11.01 9.03 -20.11
C ILE A 122 11.48 10.31 -19.42
N ASN A 123 10.58 11.30 -19.32
CA ASN A 123 10.80 12.58 -18.67
C ASN A 123 9.65 12.92 -17.73
N GLY A 124 9.96 13.44 -16.53
CA GLY A 124 8.99 13.88 -15.55
C GLY A 124 9.40 13.62 -14.11
N SER A 125 8.45 13.77 -13.21
CA SER A 125 8.65 13.48 -11.78
C SER A 125 7.43 12.84 -11.14
N LYS A 126 7.64 12.07 -10.07
CA LYS A 126 6.59 11.45 -9.27
C LYS A 126 6.76 11.83 -7.81
N MET A 127 5.66 12.10 -7.11
CA MET A 127 5.63 12.61 -5.76
C MET A 127 4.94 11.63 -4.80
N TRP A 128 5.40 11.59 -3.56
CA TRP A 128 4.84 10.77 -2.48
C TRP A 128 4.98 9.25 -2.72
N ILE A 129 6.11 8.83 -3.27
CA ILE A 129 6.32 7.44 -3.67
C ILE A 129 6.88 6.63 -2.51
N THR A 130 6.08 5.73 -1.97
CA THR A 130 6.51 4.76 -0.95
C THR A 130 7.62 3.87 -1.50
N ASN A 131 8.69 3.68 -0.73
CA ASN A 131 9.89 2.92 -1.06
C ASN A 131 10.73 3.50 -2.20
N GLY A 132 10.53 4.75 -2.65
CA GLY A 132 11.18 5.26 -3.86
C GLY A 132 12.71 5.16 -3.86
N SER A 133 13.38 5.50 -2.74
CA SER A 133 14.84 5.41 -2.62
C SER A 133 15.35 3.98 -2.31
N LEU A 134 14.48 3.12 -1.79
CA LEU A 134 14.81 1.72 -1.47
C LEU A 134 14.64 0.79 -2.67
N ALA A 135 13.80 1.18 -3.64
CA ALA A 135 13.34 0.30 -4.71
C ALA A 135 14.46 -0.08 -5.68
N ASP A 136 14.55 -1.38 -6.00
CA ASP A 136 15.37 -1.94 -7.07
C ASP A 136 14.67 -1.79 -8.43
N VAL A 137 13.32 -1.77 -8.42
CA VAL A 137 12.48 -1.53 -9.59
C VAL A 137 11.34 -0.57 -9.28
N ALA A 138 11.15 0.43 -10.13
CA ALA A 138 10.04 1.37 -10.07
C ALA A 138 9.07 1.12 -11.24
N LEU A 139 7.80 0.82 -10.94
CA LEU A 139 6.74 0.87 -11.95
C LEU A 139 6.29 2.32 -12.12
N VAL A 140 6.69 2.94 -13.20
CA VAL A 140 6.36 4.34 -13.51
C VAL A 140 5.29 4.41 -14.60
N TRP A 141 4.25 5.20 -14.36
CA TRP A 141 3.22 5.49 -15.36
C TRP A 141 3.51 6.81 -16.04
N ALA A 142 3.54 6.79 -17.39
CA ALA A 142 3.84 7.94 -18.24
C ALA A 142 2.91 7.97 -19.45
N LYS A 143 2.67 9.15 -20.02
CA LYS A 143 1.93 9.33 -21.27
C LYS A 143 2.86 9.19 -22.47
N ASP A 144 2.45 8.41 -23.45
CA ASP A 144 3.10 8.43 -24.76
C ASP A 144 2.69 9.67 -25.59
N GLU A 145 3.29 9.82 -26.77
CA GLU A 145 3.04 10.95 -27.68
C GLU A 145 1.58 11.04 -28.17
N SER A 146 0.84 9.94 -28.09
CA SER A 146 -0.60 9.88 -28.37
C SER A 146 -1.47 10.23 -27.15
N GLY A 147 -0.86 10.52 -25.99
CA GLY A 147 -1.55 10.77 -24.74
C GLY A 147 -2.03 9.51 -24.03
N VAL A 148 -1.66 8.32 -24.50
CA VAL A 148 -2.00 7.04 -23.88
C VAL A 148 -1.06 6.77 -22.72
N ILE A 149 -1.63 6.41 -21.54
CA ILE A 149 -0.85 6.09 -20.36
C ILE A 149 -0.31 4.66 -20.46
N ARG A 150 0.99 4.50 -20.24
CA ARG A 150 1.71 3.23 -20.27
C ARG A 150 2.51 3.04 -18.98
N GLY A 151 2.70 1.79 -18.54
CA GLY A 151 3.53 1.44 -17.39
C GLY A 151 4.91 0.98 -17.83
N PHE A 152 5.96 1.50 -17.19
CA PHE A 152 7.35 1.17 -17.46
C PHE A 152 8.05 0.71 -16.19
N LEU A 153 8.85 -0.35 -16.29
CA LEU A 153 9.71 -0.85 -15.21
C LEU A 153 11.09 -0.19 -15.35
N LEU A 154 11.40 0.75 -14.46
CA LEU A 154 12.69 1.42 -14.37
C LEU A 154 13.53 0.75 -13.28
N GLU A 155 14.79 0.44 -13.60
CA GLU A 155 15.72 -0.19 -12.67
C GLU A 155 16.55 0.87 -11.94
N LYS A 156 16.90 0.57 -10.70
CA LYS A 156 17.80 1.41 -9.91
C LYS A 156 19.15 1.58 -10.63
N GLY A 157 19.63 2.82 -10.67
CA GLY A 157 20.91 3.14 -11.28
C GLY A 157 20.86 3.41 -12.78
N MET A 158 19.67 3.42 -13.42
CA MET A 158 19.55 3.91 -14.79
C MET A 158 19.95 5.39 -14.88
N ASP A 159 20.67 5.76 -15.94
CA ASP A 159 21.06 7.15 -16.18
C ASP A 159 19.83 8.07 -16.24
N GLY A 160 19.89 9.20 -15.55
CA GLY A 160 18.80 10.17 -15.47
C GLY A 160 17.66 9.79 -14.51
N PHE A 161 17.68 8.60 -13.89
CA PHE A 161 16.69 8.18 -12.88
C PHE A 161 17.24 8.38 -11.47
N THR A 162 16.60 9.26 -10.69
CA THR A 162 16.99 9.57 -9.31
C THR A 162 15.80 9.57 -8.36
N SER A 163 16.06 9.41 -7.07
CA SER A 163 15.05 9.47 -6.01
C SER A 163 15.57 10.26 -4.81
N ASN A 164 14.71 11.07 -4.20
CA ASN A 164 15.01 11.86 -3.01
C ASN A 164 13.95 11.65 -1.94
N ASP A 165 14.37 11.41 -0.70
CA ASP A 165 13.46 11.15 0.40
C ASP A 165 12.78 12.43 0.91
N ILE A 166 11.51 12.31 1.24
CA ILE A 166 10.69 13.36 1.85
C ILE A 166 10.73 13.14 3.36
N HIS A 167 11.37 14.05 4.08
CA HIS A 167 11.51 14.01 5.53
C HIS A 167 10.45 14.87 6.24
N GLY A 168 10.37 14.74 7.58
CA GLY A 168 9.50 15.58 8.41
C GLY A 168 8.01 15.22 8.36
N LYS A 169 7.65 14.04 7.91
CA LYS A 169 6.26 13.58 7.91
C LYS A 169 5.71 13.47 9.34
N LEU A 170 4.43 13.80 9.52
CA LEU A 170 3.73 13.73 10.80
C LEU A 170 3.18 12.33 11.10
N SER A 171 2.95 11.51 10.07
CA SER A 171 2.43 10.14 10.18
C SER A 171 3.14 9.23 9.18
N LEU A 172 2.95 7.90 9.29
CA LEU A 172 3.64 6.90 8.47
C LEU A 172 5.16 7.13 8.45
N ARG A 173 5.72 7.46 9.62
CA ARG A 173 7.13 7.85 9.74
C ARG A 173 8.07 6.67 9.54
N ALA A 174 7.64 5.45 9.93
CA ALA A 174 8.36 4.21 9.64
C ALA A 174 8.07 3.69 8.20
N SER A 175 7.88 4.59 7.26
CA SER A 175 7.69 4.27 5.83
C SER A 175 8.48 5.28 5.01
N VAL A 176 9.42 4.82 4.20
CA VAL A 176 10.16 5.71 3.29
C VAL A 176 9.19 6.25 2.23
N THR A 177 9.28 7.54 1.99
CA THR A 177 8.46 8.24 0.99
C THR A 177 9.36 9.18 0.21
N SER A 178 9.35 9.08 -1.11
CA SER A 178 10.31 9.78 -1.95
C SER A 178 9.63 10.55 -3.09
N GLU A 179 10.36 11.46 -3.67
CA GLU A 179 10.17 11.97 -5.01
C GLU A 179 11.01 11.11 -5.98
N LEU A 180 10.48 10.80 -7.16
CA LEU A 180 11.23 10.21 -8.28
C LEU A 180 11.41 11.27 -9.36
N SER A 181 12.61 11.38 -9.92
CA SER A 181 12.92 12.28 -11.03
C SER A 181 13.47 11.49 -12.21
N MET A 182 12.93 11.74 -13.37
CA MET A 182 13.33 11.16 -14.66
C MET A 182 13.73 12.27 -15.62
N VAL A 183 14.99 12.28 -16.03
CA VAL A 183 15.56 13.23 -17.02
C VAL A 183 16.19 12.41 -18.13
N ASP A 184 15.53 12.36 -19.29
CA ASP A 184 15.95 11.60 -20.46
C ASP A 184 16.29 10.14 -20.16
N VAL A 185 15.52 9.49 -19.28
CA VAL A 185 15.72 8.08 -18.92
C VAL A 185 15.39 7.21 -20.12
N ARG A 186 16.42 6.57 -20.68
CA ARG A 186 16.27 5.65 -21.81
C ARG A 186 15.99 4.23 -21.32
N VAL A 187 14.90 3.64 -21.79
CA VAL A 187 14.52 2.26 -21.49
C VAL A 187 14.13 1.51 -22.79
N PRO A 188 14.46 0.21 -22.92
CA PRO A 188 14.01 -0.60 -24.05
C PRO A 188 12.51 -0.83 -24.00
N ASP A 189 11.87 -1.14 -25.15
CA ASP A 189 10.43 -1.45 -25.17
C ASP A 189 10.07 -2.65 -24.28
N SER A 190 11.02 -3.54 -24.02
CA SER A 190 10.86 -4.65 -23.07
C SER A 190 10.66 -4.22 -21.60
N SER A 191 10.93 -2.96 -21.27
CA SER A 191 10.61 -2.39 -19.95
C SER A 191 9.14 -1.98 -19.81
N ARG A 192 8.42 -1.83 -20.93
CA ARG A 192 6.99 -1.49 -20.93
C ARG A 192 6.15 -2.71 -20.58
N LEU A 193 5.11 -2.54 -19.75
CA LEU A 193 4.09 -3.56 -19.53
C LEU A 193 3.27 -3.75 -20.82
N PRO A 194 3.34 -4.92 -21.50
CA PRO A 194 2.76 -5.09 -22.83
C PRO A 194 1.23 -5.18 -22.82
N ASP A 195 0.64 -5.77 -21.77
CA ASP A 195 -0.77 -6.20 -21.77
C ASP A 195 -1.71 -5.16 -21.16
N ILE A 196 -1.25 -3.90 -21.03
CA ILE A 196 -2.09 -2.83 -20.45
C ILE A 196 -1.75 -1.46 -21.02
N GLU A 197 -2.78 -0.67 -21.26
CA GLU A 197 -2.69 0.75 -21.61
C GLU A 197 -3.84 1.56 -20.99
N GLY A 198 -3.66 2.88 -20.93
CA GLY A 198 -4.63 3.82 -20.38
C GLY A 198 -4.74 3.75 -18.86
N LEU A 199 -5.69 4.49 -18.30
CA LEU A 199 -5.93 4.58 -16.86
C LEU A 199 -6.37 3.26 -16.21
N LYS A 200 -6.87 2.30 -16.98
CA LYS A 200 -7.29 0.99 -16.44
C LYS A 200 -6.15 0.32 -15.68
N GLY A 201 -4.91 0.44 -16.16
CA GLY A 201 -3.73 -0.13 -15.52
C GLY A 201 -3.54 0.36 -14.08
N PRO A 202 -3.20 1.63 -13.88
CA PRO A 202 -2.96 2.15 -12.53
C PRO A 202 -4.20 2.09 -11.63
N LEU A 203 -5.42 2.27 -12.16
CA LEU A 203 -6.64 2.20 -11.36
C LEU A 203 -6.94 0.78 -10.86
N SER A 204 -6.59 -0.27 -11.63
CA SER A 204 -6.69 -1.66 -11.18
C SER A 204 -5.76 -1.92 -9.99
N CYS A 205 -4.52 -1.44 -10.06
CA CYS A 205 -3.56 -1.51 -8.96
C CYS A 205 -4.08 -0.80 -7.70
N LEU A 206 -4.63 0.41 -7.86
CA LEU A 206 -5.24 1.15 -6.74
C LEU A 206 -6.45 0.42 -6.14
N THR A 207 -7.18 -0.37 -6.92
CA THR A 207 -8.28 -1.21 -6.40
C THR A 207 -7.74 -2.28 -5.46
N GLN A 208 -6.60 -2.92 -5.80
CA GLN A 208 -5.94 -3.88 -4.91
C GLN A 208 -5.42 -3.20 -3.63
N ALA A 209 -4.76 -2.04 -3.75
CA ALA A 209 -4.26 -1.29 -2.61
C ALA A 209 -5.38 -0.82 -1.67
N ARG A 210 -6.51 -0.35 -2.20
CA ARG A 210 -7.69 0.04 -1.39
C ARG A 210 -8.26 -1.13 -0.60
N TYR A 211 -8.23 -2.33 -1.16
CA TYR A 211 -8.61 -3.55 -0.45
C TYR A 211 -7.76 -3.76 0.80
N GLY A 212 -6.44 -3.68 0.66
CA GLY A 212 -5.50 -3.80 1.78
C GLY A 212 -5.67 -2.71 2.84
N ILE A 213 -5.93 -1.46 2.42
CA ILE A 213 -6.21 -0.36 3.37
C ILE A 213 -7.51 -0.63 4.13
N ALA A 214 -8.57 -1.14 3.48
CA ALA A 214 -9.82 -1.41 4.15
C ALA A 214 -9.65 -2.43 5.29
N TRP A 215 -8.82 -3.46 5.12
CA TRP A 215 -8.48 -4.43 6.17
C TRP A 215 -7.55 -3.82 7.24
N GLY A 216 -6.51 -3.11 6.83
CA GLY A 216 -5.54 -2.51 7.75
C GLY A 216 -6.20 -1.54 8.74
N MET A 217 -7.13 -0.71 8.27
CA MET A 217 -7.82 0.25 9.16
C MET A 217 -8.63 -0.43 10.28
N VAL A 218 -9.10 -1.65 10.07
CA VAL A 218 -9.72 -2.44 11.14
C VAL A 218 -8.68 -2.85 12.18
N GLY A 219 -7.49 -3.28 11.73
CA GLY A 219 -6.36 -3.61 12.59
C GLY A 219 -5.91 -2.44 13.46
N ALA A 220 -5.71 -1.27 12.85
CA ALA A 220 -5.36 -0.04 13.57
C ALA A 220 -6.41 0.34 14.64
N ALA A 221 -7.69 0.22 14.30
CA ALA A 221 -8.77 0.53 15.23
C ALA A 221 -8.81 -0.43 16.42
N ILE A 222 -8.57 -1.72 16.19
CA ILE A 222 -8.52 -2.74 17.25
C ILE A 222 -7.36 -2.47 18.22
N ASP A 223 -6.18 -2.13 17.70
CA ASP A 223 -5.02 -1.84 18.53
C ASP A 223 -5.23 -0.61 19.42
N CYS A 224 -5.74 0.47 18.84
CA CYS A 224 -6.14 1.66 19.61
C CYS A 224 -7.18 1.33 20.68
N TYR A 225 -8.22 0.56 20.33
CA TYR A 225 -9.27 0.12 21.24
C TYR A 225 -8.70 -0.68 22.42
N GLN A 226 -7.85 -1.69 22.15
CA GLN A 226 -7.26 -2.53 23.17
C GLN A 226 -6.38 -1.72 24.14
N THR A 227 -5.52 -0.84 23.58
CA THR A 227 -4.66 0.05 24.37
C THR A 227 -5.48 0.94 25.32
N ALA A 228 -6.55 1.55 24.82
CA ALA A 228 -7.42 2.39 25.65
C ALA A 228 -8.21 1.57 26.69
N LEU A 229 -8.63 0.34 26.34
CA LEU A 229 -9.33 -0.54 27.26
C LEU A 229 -8.42 -0.94 28.41
N ASP A 230 -7.21 -1.42 28.14
CA ASP A 230 -6.25 -1.85 29.16
C ASP A 230 -5.91 -0.69 30.10
N TYR A 231 -5.61 0.49 29.57
CA TYR A 231 -5.40 1.69 30.38
C TYR A 231 -6.61 2.01 31.27
N SER A 232 -7.83 1.97 30.72
CA SER A 232 -9.05 2.32 31.44
C SER A 232 -9.41 1.35 32.57
N LEU A 233 -8.94 0.09 32.48
CA LEU A 233 -9.10 -0.92 33.55
C LEU A 233 -8.11 -0.70 34.69
N GLU A 234 -6.95 -0.13 34.42
CA GLU A 234 -5.90 0.13 35.41
C GLU A 234 -6.03 1.52 36.06
N ARG A 235 -6.30 2.55 35.25
CA ARG A 235 -6.41 3.95 35.68
C ARG A 235 -7.60 4.14 36.59
N LYS A 236 -7.35 4.62 37.80
CA LYS A 236 -8.40 4.88 38.82
C LYS A 236 -8.65 6.38 39.01
N GLN A 237 -9.91 6.73 39.15
CA GLN A 237 -10.39 8.01 39.65
C GLN A 237 -11.59 7.76 40.56
N PHE A 238 -11.72 8.54 41.66
CA PHE A 238 -12.74 8.33 42.69
C PHE A 238 -12.78 6.87 43.18
N SER A 239 -11.58 6.29 43.44
CA SER A 239 -11.34 4.96 44.01
C SER A 239 -11.77 3.77 43.17
N LYS A 240 -12.13 3.96 41.88
CA LYS A 240 -12.44 2.84 40.94
C LYS A 240 -11.83 3.05 39.56
N PRO A 241 -11.62 1.98 38.78
CA PRO A 241 -11.18 2.10 37.38
C PRO A 241 -12.10 3.01 36.58
N ILE A 242 -11.52 3.80 35.64
CA ILE A 242 -12.33 4.68 34.81
C ILE A 242 -13.24 3.90 33.85
N ALA A 243 -12.90 2.64 33.49
CA ALA A 243 -13.79 1.71 32.78
C ALA A 243 -15.09 1.40 33.53
N GLY A 244 -15.15 1.63 34.85
CA GLY A 244 -16.35 1.44 35.67
C GLY A 244 -17.39 2.58 35.54
N TYR A 245 -17.13 3.62 34.76
CA TYR A 245 -18.06 4.75 34.57
C TYR A 245 -18.84 4.60 33.26
N GLN A 246 -20.16 4.84 33.33
CA GLN A 246 -21.05 4.66 32.18
C GLN A 246 -20.66 5.49 30.95
N LEU A 247 -20.14 6.71 31.14
CA LEU A 247 -19.67 7.54 30.01
C LEU A 247 -18.48 6.90 29.27
N THR A 248 -17.58 6.22 29.98
CA THR A 248 -16.46 5.47 29.41
C THR A 248 -16.98 4.20 28.74
N GLN A 249 -17.87 3.45 29.38
CA GLN A 249 -18.48 2.25 28.83
C GLN A 249 -19.24 2.52 27.54
N ALA A 250 -19.98 3.64 27.46
CA ALA A 250 -20.69 4.04 26.25
C ALA A 250 -19.73 4.27 25.07
N LYS A 251 -18.56 4.90 25.31
CA LYS A 251 -17.52 5.08 24.28
C LYS A 251 -17.00 3.72 23.77
N PHE A 252 -16.69 2.79 24.67
CA PHE A 252 -16.25 1.44 24.28
C PHE A 252 -17.32 0.65 23.53
N ALA A 253 -18.57 0.73 23.96
CA ALA A 253 -19.69 0.05 23.28
C ALA A 253 -19.86 0.57 21.85
N GLU A 254 -19.78 1.88 21.62
CA GLU A 254 -19.85 2.47 20.28
C GLU A 254 -18.65 2.04 19.43
N MET A 255 -17.43 2.15 19.95
CA MET A 255 -16.21 1.77 19.21
C MET A 255 -16.23 0.30 18.78
N ILE A 256 -16.55 -0.64 19.70
CA ILE A 256 -16.56 -2.06 19.36
C ILE A 256 -17.68 -2.41 18.37
N THR A 257 -18.81 -1.71 18.42
CA THR A 257 -19.89 -1.86 17.43
C THR A 257 -19.40 -1.48 16.03
N GLN A 258 -18.76 -0.33 15.88
CA GLN A 258 -18.23 0.14 14.61
C GLN A 258 -17.12 -0.77 14.07
N ILE A 259 -16.21 -1.21 14.93
CA ILE A 259 -15.15 -2.18 14.58
C ILE A 259 -15.77 -3.50 14.09
N THR A 260 -16.76 -4.04 14.78
CA THR A 260 -17.44 -5.30 14.41
C THR A 260 -18.11 -5.19 13.04
N MET A 261 -18.82 -4.09 12.76
CA MET A 261 -19.43 -3.84 11.46
C MET A 261 -18.36 -3.75 10.35
N ALA A 262 -17.23 -3.11 10.63
CA ALA A 262 -16.12 -3.04 9.69
C ALA A 262 -15.49 -4.41 9.43
N GLN A 263 -15.31 -5.26 10.45
CA GLN A 263 -14.83 -6.64 10.31
C GLN A 263 -15.74 -7.47 9.40
N LEU A 264 -17.05 -7.42 9.62
CA LEU A 264 -18.02 -8.12 8.77
C LEU A 264 -17.96 -7.62 7.31
N THR A 265 -17.77 -6.31 7.13
CA THR A 265 -17.66 -5.71 5.79
C THR A 265 -16.42 -6.19 5.05
N VAL A 266 -15.22 -6.18 5.68
CA VAL A 266 -14.00 -6.64 5.02
C VAL A 266 -14.00 -8.16 4.80
N TYR A 267 -14.57 -8.93 5.71
CA TYR A 267 -14.73 -10.37 5.53
C TYR A 267 -15.59 -10.67 4.30
N GLN A 268 -16.77 -10.03 4.17
CA GLN A 268 -17.62 -10.19 3.00
C GLN A 268 -16.93 -9.70 1.72
N LEU A 269 -16.17 -8.60 1.78
CA LEU A 269 -15.40 -8.10 0.65
C LEU A 269 -14.33 -9.11 0.20
N GLY A 270 -13.65 -9.77 1.15
CA GLY A 270 -12.70 -10.85 0.88
C GLY A 270 -13.34 -12.02 0.16
N ARG A 271 -14.50 -12.49 0.63
CA ARG A 271 -15.27 -13.56 -0.04
C ARG A 271 -15.72 -13.18 -1.45
N LEU A 272 -16.15 -11.93 -1.66
CA LEU A 272 -16.49 -11.44 -2.99
C LEU A 272 -15.26 -11.42 -3.91
N LYS A 273 -14.10 -11.05 -3.38
CA LYS A 273 -12.84 -11.04 -4.13
C LYS A 273 -12.41 -12.47 -4.50
N ASP A 274 -12.47 -13.43 -3.57
CA ASP A 274 -12.17 -14.85 -3.82
C ASP A 274 -13.09 -15.47 -4.89
N SER A 275 -14.34 -15.04 -4.93
CA SER A 275 -15.31 -15.49 -5.95
C SER A 275 -15.28 -14.69 -7.27
N GLY A 276 -14.35 -13.75 -7.44
CA GLY A 276 -14.25 -12.89 -8.62
C GLY A 276 -15.38 -11.86 -8.79
N LYS A 277 -16.18 -11.63 -7.73
CA LYS A 277 -17.38 -10.77 -7.76
C LYS A 277 -17.19 -9.41 -7.11
N MET A 278 -15.98 -9.11 -6.60
CA MET A 278 -15.68 -7.81 -6.00
C MET A 278 -15.63 -6.73 -7.08
N ARG A 279 -16.38 -5.65 -6.86
CA ARG A 279 -16.36 -4.47 -7.72
C ARG A 279 -15.54 -3.33 -7.09
N PHE A 280 -15.03 -2.43 -7.94
CA PHE A 280 -14.21 -1.29 -7.51
C PHE A 280 -14.96 -0.30 -6.60
N ASP A 281 -16.27 -0.14 -6.80
CA ASP A 281 -17.11 0.71 -5.97
C ASP A 281 -17.29 0.15 -4.55
N GLN A 282 -17.44 -1.18 -4.41
CA GLN A 282 -17.53 -1.85 -3.11
C GLN A 282 -16.24 -1.66 -2.29
N VAL A 283 -15.08 -1.86 -2.92
CA VAL A 283 -13.79 -1.67 -2.23
C VAL A 283 -13.54 -0.20 -1.89
N SER A 284 -13.98 0.72 -2.74
CA SER A 284 -13.85 2.16 -2.49
C SER A 284 -14.73 2.61 -1.32
N LEU A 285 -15.95 2.07 -1.24
CA LEU A 285 -16.86 2.31 -0.12
C LEU A 285 -16.29 1.78 1.20
N ALA A 286 -15.82 0.53 1.21
CA ALA A 286 -15.21 -0.08 2.40
C ALA A 286 -13.99 0.73 2.86
N LYS A 287 -13.05 1.05 1.96
CA LYS A 287 -11.86 1.86 2.27
C LYS A 287 -12.24 3.21 2.86
N ARG A 288 -13.17 3.95 2.25
CA ARG A 288 -13.63 5.26 2.74
C ARG A 288 -14.20 5.15 4.15
N ASN A 289 -15.10 4.19 4.36
CA ASN A 289 -15.80 4.00 5.64
C ASN A 289 -14.83 3.59 6.76
N HIS A 290 -13.92 2.64 6.47
CA HIS A 290 -13.02 2.13 7.50
C HIS A 290 -11.92 3.14 7.87
N CYS A 291 -11.44 3.95 6.92
CA CYS A 291 -10.55 5.07 7.27
C CYS A 291 -11.24 6.09 8.19
N GLN A 292 -12.52 6.37 7.97
CA GLN A 292 -13.30 7.24 8.84
C GLN A 292 -13.48 6.61 10.23
N MET A 293 -13.91 5.35 10.29
CA MET A 293 -14.10 4.58 11.52
C MET A 293 -12.82 4.53 12.35
N ALA A 294 -11.68 4.15 11.77
CA ALA A 294 -10.41 4.06 12.48
C ALA A 294 -9.98 5.42 13.06
N ARG A 295 -10.17 6.51 12.32
CA ARG A 295 -9.90 7.85 12.80
C ARG A 295 -10.77 8.22 14.00
N ASP A 296 -12.06 7.90 13.96
CA ASP A 296 -13.00 8.24 15.02
C ASP A 296 -12.72 7.40 16.27
N VAL A 297 -12.40 6.10 16.11
CA VAL A 297 -11.94 5.22 17.20
C VAL A 297 -10.66 5.78 17.82
N ALA A 298 -9.64 6.11 17.02
CA ALA A 298 -8.36 6.63 17.53
C ALA A 298 -8.55 7.94 18.33
N ARG A 299 -9.44 8.85 17.89
CA ARG A 299 -9.78 10.07 18.61
C ARG A 299 -10.42 9.76 19.96
N THR A 300 -11.42 8.87 19.96
CA THR A 300 -12.12 8.47 21.20
C THR A 300 -11.18 7.77 22.16
N CYS A 301 -10.28 6.90 21.69
CA CYS A 301 -9.26 6.27 22.53
C CYS A 301 -8.32 7.30 23.14
N ARG A 302 -7.87 8.30 22.37
CA ARG A 302 -7.02 9.38 22.89
C ARG A 302 -7.72 10.27 23.93
N GLU A 303 -9.04 10.40 23.89
CA GLU A 303 -9.82 11.09 24.93
C GLU A 303 -9.91 10.29 26.24
N ILE A 304 -9.72 8.97 26.19
CA ILE A 304 -9.76 8.07 27.34
C ILE A 304 -8.40 8.03 28.04
N LEU A 305 -7.29 8.06 27.25
CA LEU A 305 -5.90 8.11 27.75
C LEU A 305 -5.56 9.46 28.40
#